data_bc234131645abb06ab3862cd26d5927f
#
_entry.id   bc234131645abb06ab3862cd26d5927f
#
_cell.length_a   1.000
_cell.length_b   1.000
_cell.length_c   1.000
_cell.angle_alpha   90.00
_cell.angle_beta   90.00
_cell.angle_gamma   90.00
#
_symmetry.space_group_name_H-M   'P 1'
#
loop_
_entity.id
_entity.type
_entity.pdbx_description
1 polymer ?
#
loop_
_entity_poly.entity_id
_entity_poly.type
_entity_poly.pdbx_seq_one_letter_code
_entity_poly.pdbx_strand_id
1 'polypeptide(L)'
;SKKPIFYSGGGVINSGPEASESLRELVQLTGFPITSTLQGLGAYPGDDNQFLGMLGMHGTYEANNAMHDCDLLINVGARFDDRITGKIDEFSPNSKKIHIDIDPSSINKIIKVDLALVGDVNHVLKSINKTLKSKKIDLKKSNKQKISKWWEQIQKWRTKNSLNFKNSDTNIKPQHAVQRLYELTKNKDTFITTEVGQHQMWAAQHYKFNKPNRWMTSGGLGTMGYGLPAA
;
A
#
# COMPACT_ATOMS: atom_id res chain seq x y z
N SER A 1 -9.89 -4.12 -17.44
CA SER A 1 -8.73 -4.70 -16.77
C SER A 1 -9.05 -6.09 -16.24
N LYS A 2 -8.09 -6.97 -16.28
CA LYS A 2 -8.14 -8.33 -15.72
C LYS A 2 -7.20 -8.51 -14.53
N LYS A 3 -6.20 -7.65 -14.42
CA LYS A 3 -5.15 -7.66 -13.39
C LYS A 3 -4.94 -6.27 -12.78
N PRO A 4 -6.00 -5.64 -12.22
CA PRO A 4 -5.88 -4.32 -11.62
C PRO A 4 -5.14 -4.37 -10.29
N ILE A 5 -4.50 -3.25 -9.91
CA ILE A 5 -3.94 -3.04 -8.58
C ILE A 5 -4.04 -1.56 -8.18
N PHE A 6 -4.39 -1.32 -6.91
CA PHE A 6 -4.19 -0.02 -6.29
C PHE A 6 -2.80 0.07 -5.66
N TYR A 7 -2.21 1.24 -5.75
CA TYR A 7 -0.94 1.59 -5.14
C TYR A 7 -1.09 2.88 -4.35
N SER A 8 -1.12 2.78 -3.02
CA SER A 8 -1.34 3.93 -2.13
C SER A 8 -0.04 4.46 -1.56
N GLY A 9 0.08 5.76 -1.51
CA GLY A 9 1.22 6.47 -0.90
C GLY A 9 0.83 7.37 0.25
N GLY A 10 1.83 8.08 0.79
CA GLY A 10 1.66 9.04 1.89
C GLY A 10 0.69 10.18 1.57
N GLY A 11 0.48 10.50 0.28
CA GLY A 11 -0.49 11.51 -0.14
C GLY A 11 -1.92 11.21 0.29
N VAL A 12 -2.29 9.93 0.45
CA VAL A 12 -3.60 9.56 1.02
C VAL A 12 -3.71 9.99 2.47
N ILE A 13 -2.67 9.73 3.26
CA ILE A 13 -2.66 10.10 4.70
C ILE A 13 -2.62 11.62 4.86
N ASN A 14 -1.81 12.30 4.05
CA ASN A 14 -1.68 13.76 4.07
C ASN A 14 -2.96 14.49 3.67
N SER A 15 -3.80 13.87 2.84
CA SER A 15 -5.13 14.43 2.46
C SER A 15 -6.18 14.27 3.58
N GLY A 16 -5.81 13.67 4.71
CA GLY A 16 -6.64 13.54 5.90
C GLY A 16 -7.36 12.18 6.04
N PRO A 17 -7.99 11.94 7.19
CA PRO A 17 -8.58 10.64 7.52
C PRO A 17 -9.70 10.23 6.56
N GLU A 18 -10.48 11.19 6.06
CA GLU A 18 -11.56 10.93 5.09
C GLU A 18 -11.03 10.40 3.75
N ALA A 19 -9.78 10.75 3.36
CA ALA A 19 -9.16 10.21 2.16
C ALA A 19 -8.89 8.71 2.30
N SER A 20 -8.46 8.27 3.49
CA SER A 20 -8.28 6.84 3.79
C SER A 20 -9.61 6.09 3.78
N GLU A 21 -10.69 6.69 4.27
CA GLU A 21 -12.05 6.13 4.19
C GLU A 21 -12.52 6.02 2.74
N SER A 22 -12.33 7.09 1.95
CA SER A 22 -12.68 7.12 0.52
C SER A 22 -11.89 6.09 -0.29
N LEU A 23 -10.59 5.88 0.03
CA LEU A 23 -9.77 4.84 -0.56
C LEU A 23 -10.29 3.44 -0.20
N ARG A 24 -10.58 3.22 1.08
CA ARG A 24 -11.14 1.94 1.57
C ARG A 24 -12.44 1.60 0.85
N GLU A 25 -13.33 2.58 0.73
CA GLU A 25 -14.58 2.42 -0.01
C GLU A 25 -14.34 2.04 -1.47
N LEU A 26 -13.43 2.74 -2.18
CA LEU A 26 -13.12 2.46 -3.57
C LEU A 26 -12.57 1.05 -3.78
N VAL A 27 -11.65 0.63 -2.92
CA VAL A 27 -11.05 -0.71 -2.96
C VAL A 27 -12.13 -1.78 -2.73
N GLN A 28 -13.01 -1.57 -1.75
CA GLN A 28 -14.11 -2.49 -1.46
C GLN A 28 -15.16 -2.54 -2.58
N LEU A 29 -15.50 -1.40 -3.18
CA LEU A 29 -16.44 -1.32 -4.31
C LEU A 29 -15.92 -2.07 -5.55
N THR A 30 -14.63 -2.00 -5.80
CA THR A 30 -14.02 -2.61 -6.99
C THR A 30 -13.63 -4.06 -6.78
N GLY A 31 -13.31 -4.46 -5.56
CA GLY A 31 -12.76 -5.77 -5.22
C GLY A 31 -11.29 -5.96 -5.65
N PHE A 32 -10.60 -4.88 -6.03
CA PHE A 32 -9.21 -4.93 -6.50
C PHE A 32 -8.22 -5.10 -5.33
N PRO A 33 -7.07 -5.75 -5.56
CA PRO A 33 -5.98 -5.77 -4.60
C PRO A 33 -5.36 -4.38 -4.44
N ILE A 34 -4.78 -4.15 -3.26
CA ILE A 34 -4.07 -2.91 -2.93
C ILE A 34 -2.74 -3.20 -2.27
N THR A 35 -1.74 -2.41 -2.61
CA THR A 35 -0.43 -2.35 -1.96
C THR A 35 -0.08 -0.92 -1.55
N SER A 36 0.93 -0.74 -0.73
CA SER A 36 1.28 0.57 -0.16
C SER A 36 2.78 0.83 -0.19
N THR A 37 3.13 2.12 -0.25
CA THR A 37 4.49 2.57 0.10
C THR A 37 4.71 2.49 1.61
N LEU A 38 5.98 2.63 2.04
CA LEU A 38 6.31 2.78 3.47
C LEU A 38 5.51 3.90 4.13
N GLN A 39 5.43 5.08 3.49
CA GLN A 39 4.69 6.24 4.02
C GLN A 39 3.17 6.16 3.86
N GLY A 40 2.69 5.20 3.09
CA GLY A 40 1.25 4.97 2.92
C GLY A 40 0.67 3.90 3.88
N LEU A 41 1.50 3.30 4.73
CA LEU A 41 1.04 2.29 5.70
C LEU A 41 -0.01 2.89 6.63
N GLY A 42 -1.14 2.20 6.79
CA GLY A 42 -2.31 2.67 7.56
C GLY A 42 -3.33 3.45 6.73
N ALA A 43 -3.01 3.89 5.51
CA ALA A 43 -4.02 4.47 4.60
C ALA A 43 -5.12 3.45 4.24
N TYR A 44 -4.74 2.19 4.15
CA TYR A 44 -5.64 1.03 4.02
C TYR A 44 -5.33 0.03 5.13
N PRO A 45 -6.33 -0.69 5.69
CA PRO A 45 -6.09 -1.63 6.78
C PRO A 45 -5.12 -2.74 6.41
N GLY A 46 -4.08 -2.91 7.25
CA GLY A 46 -3.04 -3.90 7.04
C GLY A 46 -3.45 -5.35 7.28
N ASP A 47 -4.61 -5.58 7.91
CA ASP A 47 -5.19 -6.90 8.15
C ASP A 47 -6.31 -7.28 7.18
N ASP A 48 -6.67 -6.39 6.25
CA ASP A 48 -7.67 -6.68 5.22
C ASP A 48 -7.10 -7.62 4.15
N ASN A 49 -7.94 -8.55 3.67
CA ASN A 49 -7.55 -9.56 2.68
C ASN A 49 -7.19 -8.99 1.30
N GLN A 50 -7.65 -7.77 0.97
CA GLN A 50 -7.29 -7.10 -0.28
C GLN A 50 -5.91 -6.43 -0.20
N PHE A 51 -5.36 -6.25 1.00
CA PHE A 51 -4.03 -5.69 1.21
C PHE A 51 -2.94 -6.73 0.95
N LEU A 52 -2.01 -6.41 0.06
CA LEU A 52 -0.89 -7.30 -0.32
C LEU A 52 0.37 -7.05 0.51
N GLY A 53 0.33 -6.12 1.46
CA GLY A 53 1.51 -5.64 2.16
C GLY A 53 2.17 -4.46 1.44
N MET A 54 3.33 -4.05 1.96
CA MET A 54 4.17 -3.03 1.35
C MET A 54 4.85 -3.60 0.09
N LEU A 55 5.08 -2.75 -0.92
CA LEU A 55 5.87 -3.12 -2.09
C LEU A 55 7.26 -2.46 -2.07
N GLY A 56 8.07 -2.81 -3.06
CA GLY A 56 9.41 -2.27 -3.25
C GLY A 56 10.50 -3.16 -2.67
N MET A 57 11.67 -2.57 -2.41
CA MET A 57 12.88 -3.28 -1.98
C MET A 57 12.66 -4.16 -0.74
N HIS A 58 11.83 -3.72 0.20
CA HIS A 58 11.49 -4.44 1.44
C HIS A 58 10.04 -4.94 1.45
N GLY A 59 9.41 -5.01 0.28
CA GLY A 59 8.03 -5.41 0.12
C GLY A 59 7.81 -6.92 0.17
N THR A 60 6.54 -7.31 0.17
CA THR A 60 6.14 -8.72 0.08
C THR A 60 6.33 -9.24 -1.35
N TYR A 61 6.53 -10.55 -1.48
CA TYR A 61 6.66 -11.21 -2.78
C TYR A 61 5.41 -11.01 -3.65
N GLU A 62 4.23 -11.17 -3.08
CA GLU A 62 2.96 -10.98 -3.76
C GLU A 62 2.71 -9.53 -4.20
N ALA A 63 3.08 -8.53 -3.39
CA ALA A 63 2.93 -7.13 -3.77
C ALA A 63 3.83 -6.75 -4.95
N ASN A 64 5.09 -7.18 -4.92
CA ASN A 64 6.05 -6.89 -5.99
C ASN A 64 5.65 -7.58 -7.31
N ASN A 65 5.26 -8.86 -7.26
CA ASN A 65 4.83 -9.56 -8.47
C ASN A 65 3.49 -9.02 -8.99
N ALA A 66 2.55 -8.67 -8.12
CA ALA A 66 1.30 -8.06 -8.55
C ALA A 66 1.51 -6.70 -9.20
N MET A 67 2.46 -5.91 -8.71
CA MET A 67 2.85 -4.64 -9.35
C MET A 67 3.48 -4.86 -10.73
N HIS A 68 4.35 -5.86 -10.88
CA HIS A 68 5.00 -6.16 -12.15
C HIS A 68 4.01 -6.68 -13.21
N ASP A 69 3.11 -7.59 -12.82
CA ASP A 69 2.23 -8.33 -13.73
C ASP A 69 0.87 -7.66 -13.98
N CYS A 70 0.56 -6.55 -13.31
CA CYS A 70 -0.73 -5.88 -13.47
C CYS A 70 -0.93 -5.33 -14.88
N ASP A 71 -2.20 -5.23 -15.30
CA ASP A 71 -2.60 -4.58 -16.56
C ASP A 71 -3.25 -3.20 -16.33
N LEU A 72 -3.52 -2.86 -15.07
CA LEU A 72 -4.00 -1.54 -14.64
C LEU A 72 -3.41 -1.21 -13.27
N LEU A 73 -2.60 -0.17 -13.23
CA LEU A 73 -2.04 0.42 -12.03
C LEU A 73 -2.79 1.71 -11.69
N ILE A 74 -3.39 1.77 -10.51
CA ILE A 74 -4.05 2.98 -10.01
C ILE A 74 -3.21 3.51 -8.83
N ASN A 75 -2.38 4.48 -9.12
CA ASN A 75 -1.53 5.16 -8.14
C ASN A 75 -2.32 6.27 -7.44
N VAL A 76 -2.36 6.23 -6.11
CA VAL A 76 -3.08 7.18 -5.27
C VAL A 76 -2.11 7.82 -4.28
N GLY A 77 -1.64 9.03 -4.60
CA GLY A 77 -0.78 9.83 -3.74
C GLY A 77 0.61 9.24 -3.49
N ALA A 78 1.20 8.56 -4.48
CA ALA A 78 2.57 8.05 -4.41
C ALA A 78 3.42 8.59 -5.56
N ARG A 79 4.69 8.93 -5.28
CA ARG A 79 5.59 9.65 -6.19
C ARG A 79 6.37 8.75 -7.15
N PHE A 80 6.19 7.45 -7.14
CA PHE A 80 7.05 6.50 -7.86
C PHE A 80 8.53 6.61 -7.45
N ASP A 81 8.78 6.49 -6.15
CA ASP A 81 10.13 6.55 -5.57
C ASP A 81 11.02 5.39 -6.07
N ASP A 82 12.33 5.63 -6.13
CA ASP A 82 13.31 4.65 -6.61
C ASP A 82 13.35 3.36 -5.80
N ARG A 83 13.04 3.43 -4.50
CA ARG A 83 12.91 2.25 -3.61
C ARG A 83 11.76 1.32 -4.00
N ILE A 84 10.84 1.83 -4.82
CA ILE A 84 9.66 1.11 -5.32
C ILE A 84 9.87 0.69 -6.77
N THR A 85 10.31 1.62 -7.63
CA THR A 85 10.36 1.40 -9.09
C THR A 85 11.50 0.51 -9.52
N GLY A 86 12.65 0.59 -8.83
CA GLY A 86 13.85 -0.06 -9.30
C GLY A 86 14.21 0.41 -10.72
N LYS A 87 14.39 -0.54 -11.64
CA LYS A 87 14.67 -0.25 -13.05
C LYS A 87 13.40 0.28 -13.73
N ILE A 88 13.41 1.56 -14.07
CA ILE A 88 12.24 2.31 -14.55
C ILE A 88 11.59 1.67 -15.77
N ASP A 89 12.39 1.23 -16.74
CA ASP A 89 11.92 0.63 -18.01
C ASP A 89 11.21 -0.72 -17.80
N GLU A 90 11.47 -1.37 -16.66
CA GLU A 90 10.89 -2.67 -16.31
C GLU A 90 9.77 -2.55 -15.26
N PHE A 91 9.48 -1.33 -14.78
CA PHE A 91 8.45 -1.12 -13.77
C PHE A 91 7.05 -1.23 -14.38
N SER A 92 6.34 -2.28 -13.98
CA SER A 92 4.94 -2.51 -14.42
C SER A 92 4.75 -2.33 -15.94
N PRO A 93 5.51 -3.07 -16.79
CA PRO A 93 5.70 -2.72 -18.20
C PRO A 93 4.42 -2.87 -19.03
N ASN A 94 3.51 -3.72 -18.61
CA ASN A 94 2.30 -4.07 -19.37
C ASN A 94 1.03 -3.35 -18.88
N SER A 95 1.15 -2.42 -17.92
CA SER A 95 -0.01 -1.77 -17.30
C SER A 95 -0.36 -0.43 -17.96
N LYS A 96 -1.66 -0.16 -18.04
CA LYS A 96 -2.19 1.20 -18.09
C LYS A 96 -2.04 1.83 -16.70
N LYS A 97 -1.63 3.09 -16.65
CA LYS A 97 -1.29 3.76 -15.39
C LYS A 97 -2.16 5.00 -15.18
N ILE A 98 -2.88 5.02 -14.08
CA ILE A 98 -3.62 6.19 -13.58
C ILE A 98 -2.85 6.75 -12.39
N HIS A 99 -2.57 8.04 -12.39
CA HIS A 99 -1.87 8.72 -11.30
C HIS A 99 -2.72 9.84 -10.71
N ILE A 100 -3.05 9.71 -9.45
CA ILE A 100 -3.78 10.70 -8.65
C ILE A 100 -2.75 11.35 -7.72
N ASP A 101 -2.47 12.63 -7.93
CA ASP A 101 -1.53 13.39 -7.09
C ASP A 101 -1.93 14.85 -7.02
N ILE A 102 -1.66 15.50 -5.90
CA ILE A 102 -1.92 16.93 -5.72
C ILE A 102 -0.87 17.80 -6.42
N ASP A 103 0.36 17.26 -6.56
CA ASP A 103 1.49 17.98 -7.14
C ASP A 103 1.62 17.69 -8.64
N PRO A 104 1.30 18.64 -9.53
CA PRO A 104 1.44 18.45 -10.97
C PRO A 104 2.89 18.17 -11.39
N SER A 105 3.89 18.59 -10.61
CA SER A 105 5.30 18.33 -10.92
C SER A 105 5.71 16.87 -10.71
N SER A 106 4.94 16.11 -9.94
CA SER A 106 5.12 14.66 -9.74
C SER A 106 4.62 13.84 -10.93
N ILE A 107 3.72 14.40 -11.75
CA ILE A 107 3.12 13.69 -12.89
C ILE A 107 4.14 13.52 -14.00
N ASN A 108 4.29 12.29 -14.50
CA ASN A 108 5.24 11.93 -15.55
C ASN A 108 6.72 12.19 -15.23
N LYS A 109 7.05 12.48 -13.96
CA LYS A 109 8.42 12.78 -13.54
C LYS A 109 9.33 11.55 -13.62
N ILE A 110 8.90 10.43 -13.06
CA ILE A 110 9.66 9.18 -13.02
C ILE A 110 9.02 8.16 -13.98
N ILE A 111 7.75 7.89 -13.83
CA ILE A 111 6.98 6.93 -14.64
C ILE A 111 6.00 7.69 -15.51
N LYS A 112 5.99 7.40 -16.80
CA LYS A 112 4.95 7.91 -17.71
C LYS A 112 3.61 7.25 -17.40
N VAL A 113 2.56 8.07 -17.35
CA VAL A 113 1.20 7.59 -17.02
C VAL A 113 0.23 7.85 -18.17
N ASP A 114 -0.77 7.00 -18.31
CA ASP A 114 -1.79 7.12 -19.37
C ASP A 114 -2.86 8.16 -18.98
N LEU A 115 -3.16 8.28 -17.69
CA LEU A 115 -4.14 9.24 -17.16
C LEU A 115 -3.64 9.88 -15.88
N ALA A 116 -3.58 11.20 -15.86
CA ALA A 116 -3.28 11.98 -14.68
C ALA A 116 -4.56 12.65 -14.14
N LEU A 117 -4.76 12.56 -12.83
CA LEU A 117 -5.81 13.26 -12.10
C LEU A 117 -5.13 14.15 -11.06
N VAL A 118 -4.90 15.42 -11.43
CA VAL A 118 -4.24 16.38 -10.54
C VAL A 118 -5.27 16.98 -9.59
N GLY A 119 -5.06 16.79 -8.29
CA GLY A 119 -5.95 17.30 -7.27
C GLY A 119 -5.77 16.60 -5.92
N ASP A 120 -6.43 17.13 -4.91
CA ASP A 120 -6.47 16.52 -3.59
C ASP A 120 -7.07 15.12 -3.65
N VAL A 121 -6.40 14.16 -3.01
CA VAL A 121 -6.77 12.74 -3.06
C VAL A 121 -8.20 12.51 -2.57
N ASN A 122 -8.61 13.14 -1.47
CA ASN A 122 -9.96 12.97 -0.91
C ASN A 122 -11.03 13.44 -1.89
N HIS A 123 -10.81 14.61 -2.52
CA HIS A 123 -11.71 15.16 -3.53
C HIS A 123 -11.88 14.23 -4.73
N VAL A 124 -10.75 13.75 -5.27
CA VAL A 124 -10.75 12.86 -6.43
C VAL A 124 -11.42 11.55 -6.10
N LEU A 125 -11.07 10.91 -4.98
CA LEU A 125 -11.65 9.64 -4.58
C LEU A 125 -13.15 9.74 -4.31
N LYS A 126 -13.63 10.78 -3.61
CA LYS A 126 -15.06 11.04 -3.41
C LYS A 126 -15.82 11.16 -4.72
N SER A 127 -15.24 11.88 -5.69
CA SER A 127 -15.85 12.05 -7.03
C SER A 127 -15.92 10.72 -7.79
N ILE A 128 -14.86 9.91 -7.73
CA ILE A 128 -14.84 8.56 -8.33
C ILE A 128 -15.91 7.68 -7.67
N ASN A 129 -15.92 7.60 -6.34
CA ASN A 129 -16.89 6.79 -5.60
C ASN A 129 -18.34 7.18 -5.91
N LYS A 130 -18.63 8.49 -5.93
CA LYS A 130 -19.95 9.01 -6.32
C LYS A 130 -20.34 8.56 -7.72
N THR A 131 -19.44 8.68 -8.69
CA THR A 131 -19.68 8.29 -10.08
C THR A 131 -19.90 6.79 -10.21
N LEU A 132 -19.12 5.97 -9.52
CA LEU A 132 -19.27 4.52 -9.55
C LEU A 132 -20.59 4.06 -8.94
N LYS A 133 -20.99 4.66 -7.81
CA LYS A 133 -22.28 4.38 -7.15
C LYS A 133 -23.48 4.78 -8.01
N SER A 134 -23.38 5.92 -8.71
CA SER A 134 -24.47 6.40 -9.57
C SER A 134 -24.79 5.47 -10.76
N LYS A 135 -23.83 4.65 -11.18
CA LYS A 135 -24.01 3.68 -12.27
C LYS A 135 -24.92 2.49 -11.92
N LYS A 136 -25.34 2.35 -10.65
CA LYS A 136 -26.21 1.25 -10.16
C LYS A 136 -25.71 -0.17 -10.53
N ILE A 137 -24.42 -0.33 -10.73
CA ILE A 137 -23.77 -1.60 -11.06
C ILE A 137 -23.10 -2.10 -9.79
N ASP A 138 -23.36 -3.34 -9.40
CA ASP A 138 -22.55 -4.03 -8.40
C ASP A 138 -21.18 -4.37 -9.01
N LEU A 139 -20.26 -3.41 -8.88
CA LEU A 139 -18.91 -3.52 -9.44
C LEU A 139 -18.14 -4.68 -8.83
N LYS A 140 -18.31 -4.93 -7.53
CA LYS A 140 -17.65 -6.04 -6.85
C LYS A 140 -18.07 -7.37 -7.44
N LYS A 141 -19.37 -7.57 -7.65
CA LYS A 141 -19.92 -8.79 -8.27
C LYS A 141 -19.49 -8.92 -9.73
N SER A 142 -19.61 -7.82 -10.50
CA SER A 142 -19.20 -7.78 -11.91
C SER A 142 -17.69 -8.04 -12.10
N ASN A 143 -16.86 -7.49 -11.23
CA ASN A 143 -15.41 -7.65 -11.30
C ASN A 143 -14.96 -9.03 -10.78
N LYS A 144 -15.66 -9.60 -9.79
CA LYS A 144 -15.27 -10.88 -9.17
C LYS A 144 -14.95 -11.96 -10.22
N GLN A 145 -15.80 -12.12 -11.23
CA GLN A 145 -15.57 -13.08 -12.31
C GLN A 145 -14.39 -12.69 -13.20
N LYS A 146 -14.24 -11.38 -13.50
CA LYS A 146 -13.18 -10.88 -14.38
C LYS A 146 -11.78 -11.01 -13.78
N ILE A 147 -11.67 -10.85 -12.46
CA ILE A 147 -10.39 -10.85 -11.74
C ILE A 147 -10.17 -12.11 -10.89
N SER A 148 -11.02 -13.15 -11.02
CA SER A 148 -10.88 -14.39 -10.24
C SER A 148 -9.51 -15.04 -10.44
N LYS A 149 -9.08 -15.18 -11.69
CA LYS A 149 -7.76 -15.74 -12.02
C LYS A 149 -6.60 -14.87 -11.49
N TRP A 150 -6.82 -13.57 -11.39
CA TRP A 150 -5.85 -12.65 -10.80
C TRP A 150 -5.69 -12.90 -9.30
N TRP A 151 -6.81 -13.04 -8.59
CA TRP A 151 -6.79 -13.39 -7.17
C TRP A 151 -6.22 -14.79 -6.93
N GLU A 152 -6.51 -15.78 -7.77
CA GLU A 152 -5.90 -17.11 -7.70
C GLU A 152 -4.37 -17.02 -7.84
N GLN A 153 -3.87 -16.22 -8.77
CA GLN A 153 -2.44 -15.99 -8.95
C GLN A 153 -1.81 -15.29 -7.74
N ILE A 154 -2.46 -14.27 -7.20
CA ILE A 154 -2.02 -13.57 -5.98
C ILE A 154 -1.96 -14.55 -4.80
N GLN A 155 -2.97 -15.41 -4.63
CA GLN A 155 -2.95 -16.42 -3.57
C GLN A 155 -1.79 -17.42 -3.73
N LYS A 156 -1.46 -17.83 -4.96
CA LYS A 156 -0.27 -18.64 -5.21
C LYS A 156 1.02 -17.94 -4.79
N TRP A 157 1.14 -16.64 -5.02
CA TRP A 157 2.30 -15.88 -4.54
C TRP A 157 2.36 -15.78 -3.01
N ARG A 158 1.21 -15.60 -2.36
CA ARG A 158 1.10 -15.59 -0.90
C ARG A 158 1.59 -16.89 -0.24
N THR A 159 1.45 -18.04 -0.92
CA THR A 159 1.96 -19.31 -0.36
C THR A 159 3.48 -19.35 -0.21
N LYS A 160 4.23 -18.45 -0.88
CA LYS A 160 5.66 -18.28 -0.67
C LYS A 160 5.99 -17.84 0.75
N ASN A 161 5.05 -17.14 1.41
CA ASN A 161 5.22 -16.62 2.76
C ASN A 161 6.59 -15.92 2.94
N SER A 162 6.85 -14.93 2.08
CA SER A 162 8.17 -14.31 1.89
C SER A 162 8.74 -13.63 3.14
N LEU A 163 7.87 -13.27 4.08
CA LEU A 163 8.26 -12.68 5.36
C LEU A 163 8.37 -13.72 6.49
N ASN A 164 8.30 -15.02 6.16
CA ASN A 164 8.44 -16.08 7.17
C ASN A 164 9.85 -16.09 7.79
N PHE A 165 9.91 -16.43 9.04
CA PHE A 165 11.17 -16.59 9.79
C PHE A 165 11.05 -17.77 10.76
N LYS A 166 12.19 -18.36 11.10
CA LYS A 166 12.25 -19.44 12.11
C LYS A 166 12.45 -18.81 13.50
N ASN A 167 11.57 -19.12 14.42
CA ASN A 167 11.79 -18.80 15.84
C ASN A 167 13.00 -19.56 16.39
N SER A 168 13.53 -19.07 17.48
CA SER A 168 14.64 -19.68 18.22
C SER A 168 14.24 -19.78 19.69
N ASP A 169 14.61 -20.89 20.31
CA ASP A 169 14.37 -21.10 21.75
C ASP A 169 15.38 -20.36 22.63
N THR A 170 16.46 -19.89 22.03
CA THR A 170 17.57 -19.22 22.75
C THR A 170 17.63 -17.71 22.50
N ASN A 171 17.13 -17.25 21.35
CA ASN A 171 17.21 -15.84 20.95
C ASN A 171 15.87 -15.31 20.45
N ILE A 172 15.49 -14.13 20.90
CA ILE A 172 14.31 -13.42 20.39
C ILE A 172 14.62 -12.86 19.01
N LYS A 173 13.91 -13.32 17.98
CA LYS A 173 14.00 -12.74 16.63
C LYS A 173 13.30 -11.39 16.60
N PRO A 174 13.86 -10.37 15.94
CA PRO A 174 13.22 -9.05 15.81
C PRO A 174 11.81 -9.12 15.23
N GLN A 175 11.61 -9.96 14.23
CA GLN A 175 10.30 -10.20 13.61
C GLN A 175 9.28 -10.71 14.63
N HIS A 176 9.68 -11.65 15.49
CA HIS A 176 8.84 -12.18 16.57
C HIS A 176 8.47 -11.09 17.57
N ALA A 177 9.44 -10.26 17.96
CA ALA A 177 9.19 -9.15 18.89
C ALA A 177 8.15 -8.17 18.33
N VAL A 178 8.26 -7.80 17.04
CA VAL A 178 7.28 -6.91 16.37
C VAL A 178 5.91 -7.57 16.25
N GLN A 179 5.84 -8.84 15.87
CA GLN A 179 4.55 -9.57 15.80
C GLN A 179 3.90 -9.65 17.18
N ARG A 180 4.69 -9.92 18.22
CA ARG A 180 4.17 -9.97 19.58
C ARG A 180 3.69 -8.60 20.05
N LEU A 181 4.40 -7.53 19.71
CA LEU A 181 3.95 -6.16 19.98
C LEU A 181 2.59 -5.90 19.33
N TYR A 182 2.45 -6.25 18.04
CA TYR A 182 1.17 -6.12 17.35
C TYR A 182 0.05 -6.89 18.07
N GLU A 183 0.27 -8.17 18.42
CA GLU A 183 -0.76 -8.98 19.11
C GLU A 183 -1.20 -8.37 20.44
N LEU A 184 -0.29 -7.76 21.18
CA LEU A 184 -0.58 -7.13 22.48
C LEU A 184 -1.28 -5.76 22.34
N THR A 185 -1.17 -5.11 21.18
CA THR A 185 -1.62 -3.74 20.96
C THR A 185 -2.71 -3.59 19.91
N LYS A 186 -3.03 -4.61 19.12
CA LYS A 186 -3.98 -4.54 17.99
C LYS A 186 -5.37 -4.01 18.34
N ASN A 187 -5.79 -4.16 19.60
CA ASN A 187 -7.08 -3.65 20.10
C ASN A 187 -6.95 -2.30 20.83
N LYS A 188 -5.78 -1.67 20.79
CA LYS A 188 -5.51 -0.38 21.41
C LYS A 188 -5.25 0.67 20.33
N ASP A 189 -5.47 1.93 20.65
CA ASP A 189 -5.07 3.03 19.78
C ASP A 189 -3.57 3.30 19.99
N THR A 190 -2.75 2.65 19.19
CA THR A 190 -1.29 2.58 19.35
C THR A 190 -0.59 3.35 18.25
N PHE A 191 0.37 4.19 18.62
CA PHE A 191 1.28 4.88 17.73
C PHE A 191 2.62 4.16 17.74
N ILE A 192 3.16 3.90 16.55
CA ILE A 192 4.46 3.25 16.39
C ILE A 192 5.43 4.27 15.80
N THR A 193 6.50 4.54 16.53
CA THR A 193 7.62 5.34 16.07
C THR A 193 8.82 4.46 15.83
N THR A 194 9.66 4.78 14.84
CA THR A 194 10.90 4.06 14.61
C THR A 194 12.04 5.00 14.25
N GLU A 195 13.25 4.60 14.63
CA GLU A 195 14.49 5.06 14.02
C GLU A 195 14.62 4.49 12.60
N VAL A 196 15.67 4.88 11.91
CA VAL A 196 16.02 4.37 10.59
C VAL A 196 16.94 3.16 10.73
N GLY A 197 16.58 2.06 10.03
CA GLY A 197 17.38 0.83 10.03
C GLY A 197 16.54 -0.42 9.85
N GLN A 198 17.14 -1.59 10.14
CA GLN A 198 16.47 -2.89 9.95
C GLN A 198 15.16 -2.99 10.76
N HIS A 199 15.13 -2.50 11.99
CA HIS A 199 13.95 -2.50 12.85
C HIS A 199 12.79 -1.70 12.23
N GLN A 200 13.06 -0.62 11.50
CA GLN A 200 12.07 0.13 10.72
C GLN A 200 11.41 -0.78 9.67
N MET A 201 12.23 -1.55 8.95
CA MET A 201 11.71 -2.47 7.93
C MET A 201 10.91 -3.62 8.56
N TRP A 202 11.38 -4.19 9.66
CA TRP A 202 10.64 -5.21 10.38
C TRP A 202 9.31 -4.69 10.94
N ALA A 203 9.28 -3.46 11.46
CA ALA A 203 8.04 -2.83 11.90
C ALA A 203 7.07 -2.65 10.71
N ALA A 204 7.54 -2.15 9.58
CA ALA A 204 6.73 -1.97 8.37
C ALA A 204 6.18 -3.30 7.80
N GLN A 205 6.94 -4.40 7.93
CA GLN A 205 6.58 -5.73 7.41
C GLN A 205 5.67 -6.52 8.35
N HIS A 206 5.89 -6.45 9.66
CA HIS A 206 5.30 -7.36 10.63
C HIS A 206 4.27 -6.71 11.57
N TYR A 207 4.23 -5.37 11.67
CA TYR A 207 3.16 -4.67 12.37
C TYR A 207 2.06 -4.26 11.37
N LYS A 208 0.80 -4.57 11.68
CA LYS A 208 -0.32 -4.25 10.80
C LYS A 208 -0.94 -2.92 11.20
N PHE A 209 -0.75 -1.93 10.34
CA PHE A 209 -1.33 -0.59 10.52
C PHE A 209 -2.73 -0.53 9.93
N ASN A 210 -3.75 -0.35 10.77
CA ASN A 210 -5.16 -0.37 10.36
C ASN A 210 -5.80 1.03 10.30
N LYS A 211 -5.06 2.05 10.78
CA LYS A 211 -5.50 3.44 10.80
C LYS A 211 -4.39 4.36 10.27
N PRO A 212 -4.76 5.48 9.61
CA PRO A 212 -3.80 6.50 9.22
C PRO A 212 -3.17 7.17 10.46
N ASN A 213 -2.00 7.78 10.27
CA ASN A 213 -1.27 8.51 11.31
C ASN A 213 -0.94 7.67 12.56
N ARG A 214 -0.75 6.36 12.42
CA ARG A 214 -0.29 5.46 13.50
C ARG A 214 1.12 4.92 13.25
N TRP A 215 1.70 5.28 12.11
CA TRP A 215 3.05 4.95 11.70
C TRP A 215 3.86 6.22 11.51
N MET A 216 4.88 6.43 12.33
CA MET A 216 5.73 7.61 12.31
C MET A 216 7.19 7.19 12.13
N THR A 217 7.76 7.55 10.98
CA THR A 217 9.11 7.16 10.63
C THR A 217 9.73 8.16 9.65
N SER A 218 11.04 8.32 9.70
CA SER A 218 11.76 9.10 8.70
C SER A 218 12.02 8.26 7.45
N GLY A 219 10.99 8.15 6.58
CA GLY A 219 11.03 7.32 5.37
C GLY A 219 11.50 8.07 4.11
N GLY A 220 11.59 9.38 4.16
CA GLY A 220 12.09 10.21 3.05
C GLY A 220 13.59 10.46 3.16
N LEU A 221 14.00 11.25 4.12
CA LEU A 221 15.41 11.60 4.33
C LEU A 221 16.20 10.54 5.10
N GLY A 222 15.53 9.62 5.78
CA GLY A 222 16.19 8.58 6.57
C GLY A 222 16.97 9.16 7.76
N THR A 223 16.41 10.16 8.44
CA THR A 223 17.05 10.85 9.54
C THR A 223 17.12 9.96 10.77
N MET A 224 18.34 9.62 11.19
CA MET A 224 18.57 8.91 12.44
C MET A 224 18.32 9.85 13.62
N GLY A 225 17.88 9.31 14.77
CA GLY A 225 17.49 10.12 15.94
C GLY A 225 16.04 10.63 15.88
N TYR A 226 15.24 10.14 14.93
CA TYR A 226 13.83 10.56 14.79
C TYR A 226 12.89 9.88 15.77
N GLY A 227 13.09 8.57 16.00
CA GLY A 227 12.07 7.71 16.63
C GLY A 227 11.78 8.07 18.07
N LEU A 228 12.81 8.27 18.91
CA LEU A 228 12.64 8.60 20.32
C LEU A 228 12.00 9.98 20.54
N PRO A 229 12.46 11.06 19.88
CA PRO A 229 11.82 12.37 20.03
C PRO A 229 10.38 12.43 19.49
N ALA A 230 10.01 11.55 18.56
CA ALA A 230 8.67 11.48 17.99
C ALA A 230 7.69 10.64 18.83
N ALA A 231 8.19 9.91 19.84
CA ALA A 231 7.37 9.12 20.76
C ALA A 231 6.83 10.00 21.90
#